data_ad95e8072f3372466c00aa1968c3d0f4
#
_entry.id   ad95e8072f3372466c00aa1968c3d0f4
#
_cell.length_a   1.000
_cell.length_b   1.000
_cell.length_c   1.000
_cell.angle_alpha   90.00
_cell.angle_beta   90.00
_cell.angle_gamma   90.00
#
_symmetry.space_group_name_H-M   'P 1'
#
loop_
_entity.id
_entity.type
_entity.pdbx_description
1 polymer ?
#
loop_
_entity_poly.entity_id
_entity_poly.type
_entity_poly.pdbx_seq_one_letter_code
_entity_poly.pdbx_strand_id
1 'polypeptide(L)'
;MIKYLSLFLLFPIFSSAQYLGTGSVTQGLATATSGNLYSCTNGRIAALGTITATDNTVWTVPAVTNFTNNSFPFASNLYNECTGNLYANSTSALAALNGSDIVTIDPNGEVITAFIFADNYFEMYINGVPVGKDNVPFTQFNSNIVRFKVNRPFTIAMLLVDWEERLGVGCETNGGFTYHSGDGGMVAVFKDASNTIIAKTGSDWKAQTFYTAPIMNLTCPSEVGTSRLSSNCSSADSNTGTSYYGLHWARPTNWTQATFDDSSWPAASLYANATIGVDNKPAYTNFTTIFDDPTNDAQFIWSKNVVLDNEVIVRKTVSSLSVYDFENVNSKIKIYPNPAKNQFILDYDAAIFQINKIQIINTLGELIFETNAISNNITFGEIQSGMYFVKIISDKFEITRKLIVK
;
A
#
# COMPACT_ATOMS: atom_id res chain seq x y z
N MET A 1 -9.09 44.79 -67.54
CA MET A 1 -8.70 44.73 -66.13
C MET A 1 -9.51 43.61 -65.47
N ILE A 2 -8.90 42.44 -65.33
CA ILE A 2 -9.51 41.27 -64.69
C ILE A 2 -9.13 41.31 -63.22
N LYS A 3 -10.12 41.46 -62.30
CA LYS A 3 -9.91 41.40 -60.85
C LYS A 3 -9.97 39.94 -60.39
N TYR A 4 -8.85 39.42 -59.94
CA TYR A 4 -8.79 38.14 -59.23
C TYR A 4 -9.35 38.30 -57.81
N LEU A 5 -10.45 37.62 -57.50
CA LEU A 5 -11.00 37.50 -56.17
C LEU A 5 -10.38 36.26 -55.51
N SER A 6 -9.39 36.47 -54.61
CA SER A 6 -8.80 35.39 -53.84
C SER A 6 -9.77 34.99 -52.72
N LEU A 7 -10.36 33.81 -52.84
CA LEU A 7 -11.22 33.21 -51.80
C LEU A 7 -10.28 32.56 -50.75
N PHE A 8 -10.13 33.20 -49.60
CA PHE A 8 -9.47 32.58 -48.44
C PHE A 8 -10.43 31.56 -47.81
N LEU A 9 -10.19 30.26 -48.01
CA LEU A 9 -10.84 29.17 -47.29
C LEU A 9 -10.24 29.14 -45.87
N LEU A 10 -10.94 29.70 -44.90
CA LEU A 10 -10.65 29.45 -43.47
C LEU A 10 -11.09 28.04 -43.13
N PHE A 11 -10.14 27.10 -43.09
CA PHE A 11 -10.37 25.82 -42.45
C PHE A 11 -10.45 26.07 -40.95
N PRO A 12 -11.55 25.68 -40.26
CA PRO A 12 -11.56 25.68 -38.81
C PRO A 12 -10.54 24.64 -38.33
N ILE A 13 -9.46 25.09 -37.72
CA ILE A 13 -8.58 24.23 -36.97
C ILE A 13 -9.35 23.84 -35.72
N PHE A 14 -10.00 22.67 -35.74
CA PHE A 14 -10.47 22.05 -34.52
C PHE A 14 -9.24 21.65 -33.70
N SER A 15 -8.84 22.51 -32.80
CA SER A 15 -7.93 22.14 -31.71
C SER A 15 -8.70 21.18 -30.82
N SER A 16 -8.63 19.88 -31.09
CA SER A 16 -9.01 18.90 -30.09
C SER A 16 -8.06 19.08 -28.91
N ALA A 17 -8.62 19.34 -27.75
CA ALA A 17 -7.86 19.39 -26.51
C ALA A 17 -7.17 18.02 -26.34
N GLN A 18 -5.85 18.01 -26.36
CA GLN A 18 -5.02 16.82 -26.36
C GLN A 18 -4.38 16.66 -24.98
N TYR A 19 -4.32 15.42 -24.50
CA TYR A 19 -3.47 15.07 -23.35
C TYR A 19 -2.00 15.37 -23.69
N LEU A 20 -1.33 16.04 -22.74
CA LEU A 20 0.05 16.51 -22.93
C LEU A 20 1.07 15.70 -22.10
N GLY A 21 0.63 14.66 -21.41
CA GLY A 21 1.52 13.81 -20.60
C GLY A 21 2.20 12.72 -21.40
N THR A 22 2.88 11.82 -20.69
CA THR A 22 3.69 10.73 -21.25
C THR A 22 2.94 9.40 -21.42
N GLY A 23 1.71 9.30 -20.88
CA GLY A 23 0.90 8.08 -20.99
C GLY A 23 0.39 7.82 -22.40
N SER A 24 0.34 6.54 -22.79
CA SER A 24 -0.33 6.11 -24.02
C SER A 24 -1.83 6.28 -23.87
N VAL A 25 -2.49 6.82 -24.90
CA VAL A 25 -3.93 7.08 -24.92
C VAL A 25 -4.66 6.00 -25.69
N THR A 26 -5.60 5.31 -25.04
CA THR A 26 -6.53 4.38 -25.65
C THR A 26 -7.93 4.97 -25.70
N GLN A 27 -8.83 4.44 -26.54
CA GLN A 27 -10.22 4.88 -26.61
C GLN A 27 -11.15 3.69 -26.82
N GLY A 28 -12.25 3.66 -26.08
CA GLY A 28 -13.30 2.66 -26.20
C GLY A 28 -12.93 1.32 -25.59
N LEU A 29 -13.70 0.30 -25.94
CA LEU A 29 -13.58 -1.03 -25.36
C LEU A 29 -12.41 -1.82 -25.93
N ALA A 30 -11.74 -2.58 -25.09
CA ALA A 30 -10.72 -3.55 -25.46
C ALA A 30 -11.33 -4.79 -26.11
N THR A 31 -10.49 -5.53 -26.83
CA THR A 31 -10.82 -6.87 -27.30
C THR A 31 -10.48 -7.88 -26.22
N ALA A 32 -11.47 -8.63 -25.73
CA ALA A 32 -11.23 -9.68 -24.74
C ALA A 32 -10.29 -10.77 -25.32
N THR A 33 -9.25 -11.12 -24.58
CA THR A 33 -8.25 -12.13 -24.95
C THR A 33 -8.32 -13.38 -24.07
N SER A 34 -9.00 -13.30 -22.91
CA SER A 34 -9.34 -14.44 -22.09
C SER A 34 -10.85 -14.54 -21.89
N GLY A 35 -11.33 -15.75 -21.57
CA GLY A 35 -12.65 -15.92 -20.95
C GLY A 35 -12.60 -15.48 -19.48
N ASN A 36 -13.67 -15.81 -18.74
CA ASN A 36 -13.69 -15.60 -17.30
C ASN A 36 -12.60 -16.42 -16.61
N LEU A 37 -11.69 -15.74 -15.94
CA LEU A 37 -10.54 -16.37 -15.23
C LEU A 37 -10.95 -17.05 -13.94
N TYR A 38 -12.10 -16.68 -13.38
CA TYR A 38 -12.53 -17.12 -12.07
C TYR A 38 -14.05 -17.29 -12.01
N SER A 39 -14.50 -18.36 -11.37
CA SER A 39 -15.93 -18.64 -11.18
C SER A 39 -16.28 -18.59 -9.70
N CYS A 40 -17.16 -17.68 -9.33
CA CYS A 40 -17.74 -17.53 -8.00
C CYS A 40 -19.24 -17.33 -8.12
N THR A 41 -20.03 -17.91 -7.22
CA THR A 41 -21.49 -17.68 -7.20
C THR A 41 -21.76 -16.19 -7.03
N ASN A 42 -22.54 -15.60 -7.92
CA ASN A 42 -22.82 -14.15 -8.01
C ASN A 42 -21.56 -13.29 -8.27
N GLY A 43 -20.44 -13.88 -8.67
CA GLY A 43 -19.26 -13.15 -9.10
C GLY A 43 -19.45 -12.50 -10.48
N ARG A 44 -18.70 -11.43 -10.71
CA ARG A 44 -18.63 -10.76 -12.01
C ARG A 44 -17.59 -11.45 -12.92
N ILE A 45 -17.58 -11.12 -14.19
CA ILE A 45 -16.63 -11.68 -15.14
C ILE A 45 -15.25 -11.05 -14.94
N ALA A 46 -14.28 -11.85 -14.51
CA ALA A 46 -12.89 -11.46 -14.47
C ALA A 46 -12.19 -11.89 -15.76
N ALA A 47 -12.15 -11.04 -16.75
CA ALA A 47 -11.49 -11.28 -18.02
C ALA A 47 -10.27 -10.38 -18.20
N LEU A 48 -9.42 -10.70 -19.19
CA LEU A 48 -8.36 -9.84 -19.68
C LEU A 48 -8.67 -9.47 -21.14
N GLY A 49 -8.21 -8.30 -21.55
CA GLY A 49 -8.33 -7.84 -22.91
C GLY A 49 -7.08 -7.13 -23.40
N THR A 50 -7.05 -6.82 -24.71
CA THR A 50 -6.02 -5.96 -25.28
C THR A 50 -6.66 -4.78 -25.99
N ILE A 51 -6.00 -3.64 -25.92
CA ILE A 51 -6.40 -2.42 -26.59
C ILE A 51 -5.17 -1.73 -27.18
N THR A 52 -5.30 -1.19 -28.37
CA THR A 52 -4.21 -0.48 -29.05
C THR A 52 -4.36 1.02 -28.83
N ALA A 53 -3.32 1.65 -28.31
CA ALA A 53 -3.25 3.08 -28.10
C ALA A 53 -2.98 3.86 -29.40
N THR A 54 -3.14 5.18 -29.35
CA THR A 54 -2.90 6.09 -30.49
C THR A 54 -1.45 6.11 -30.98
N ASP A 55 -0.52 5.72 -30.09
CA ASP A 55 0.92 5.56 -30.39
C ASP A 55 1.28 4.16 -30.91
N ASN A 56 0.29 3.31 -31.20
CA ASN A 56 0.39 1.91 -31.61
C ASN A 56 0.89 0.94 -30.50
N THR A 57 1.05 1.36 -29.28
CA THR A 57 1.35 0.46 -28.16
C THR A 57 0.10 -0.39 -27.86
N VAL A 58 0.31 -1.69 -27.67
CA VAL A 58 -0.76 -2.62 -27.25
C VAL A 58 -0.69 -2.84 -25.75
N TRP A 59 -1.79 -2.54 -25.09
CA TRP A 59 -1.93 -2.68 -23.65
C TRP A 59 -2.82 -3.83 -23.26
N THR A 60 -2.49 -4.52 -22.16
CA THR A 60 -3.38 -5.50 -21.53
C THR A 60 -4.16 -4.81 -20.42
N VAL A 61 -5.46 -5.03 -20.38
CA VAL A 61 -6.38 -4.45 -19.41
C VAL A 61 -7.15 -5.53 -18.64
N PRO A 62 -7.47 -5.29 -17.35
CA PRO A 62 -7.13 -4.10 -16.54
C PRO A 62 -5.64 -3.97 -16.27
N ALA A 63 -4.89 -5.07 -16.25
CA ALA A 63 -3.44 -5.11 -16.03
C ALA A 63 -2.85 -6.43 -16.54
N VAL A 64 -1.55 -6.49 -16.77
CA VAL A 64 -0.83 -7.75 -16.90
C VAL A 64 -0.72 -8.39 -15.51
N THR A 65 -1.41 -9.50 -15.27
CA THR A 65 -1.47 -10.18 -13.97
C THR A 65 -0.88 -11.58 -14.03
N ASN A 66 -0.48 -12.09 -12.86
CA ASN A 66 -0.04 -13.47 -12.67
C ASN A 66 -1.17 -14.38 -12.12
N PHE A 67 -2.44 -14.01 -12.24
CA PHE A 67 -3.53 -14.78 -11.66
C PHE A 67 -3.48 -16.26 -12.07
N THR A 68 -3.22 -16.57 -13.33
CA THR A 68 -3.12 -17.93 -13.86
C THR A 68 -1.74 -18.59 -13.72
N ASN A 69 -0.74 -17.89 -13.19
CA ASN A 69 0.62 -18.42 -13.02
C ASN A 69 0.69 -19.29 -11.75
N ASN A 70 0.70 -20.61 -11.92
CA ASN A 70 0.72 -21.56 -10.80
C ASN A 70 2.02 -21.52 -9.96
N SER A 71 3.10 -20.92 -10.46
CA SER A 71 4.34 -20.73 -9.70
C SER A 71 4.28 -19.54 -8.74
N PHE A 72 3.27 -18.70 -8.87
CA PHE A 72 3.01 -17.63 -7.94
C PHE A 72 1.93 -18.10 -6.94
N PRO A 73 2.23 -18.24 -5.65
CA PRO A 73 1.29 -18.82 -4.69
C PRO A 73 0.04 -17.94 -4.51
N PHE A 74 -1.12 -18.57 -4.38
CA PHE A 74 -2.30 -17.89 -3.90
C PHE A 74 -2.17 -17.63 -2.38
N ALA A 75 -2.66 -16.48 -1.93
CA ALA A 75 -2.79 -16.16 -0.53
C ALA A 75 -3.79 -17.10 0.16
N SER A 76 -3.56 -17.40 1.42
CA SER A 76 -4.53 -18.14 2.25
C SER A 76 -5.72 -17.24 2.59
N ASN A 77 -6.91 -17.85 2.78
CA ASN A 77 -8.11 -17.08 3.10
C ASN A 77 -8.11 -16.63 4.56
N LEU A 78 -8.42 -15.36 4.79
CA LEU A 78 -8.93 -14.84 6.05
C LEU A 78 -10.46 -14.86 6.03
N TYR A 79 -11.06 -14.40 4.92
CA TYR A 79 -12.49 -14.48 4.65
C TYR A 79 -12.72 -14.54 3.13
N ASN A 80 -13.45 -15.57 2.67
CA ASN A 80 -13.71 -15.74 1.25
C ASN A 80 -15.04 -16.48 1.02
N GLU A 81 -16.06 -15.75 0.60
CA GLU A 81 -17.39 -16.28 0.31
C GLU A 81 -17.39 -17.25 -0.88
N CYS A 82 -16.50 -17.02 -1.85
CA CYS A 82 -16.42 -17.84 -3.06
C CYS A 82 -15.95 -19.28 -2.77
N THR A 83 -15.09 -19.46 -1.77
CA THR A 83 -14.59 -20.79 -1.36
C THR A 83 -15.31 -21.35 -0.14
N GLY A 84 -16.17 -20.54 0.50
CA GLY A 84 -16.83 -20.90 1.76
C GLY A 84 -15.92 -20.83 3.00
N ASN A 85 -14.72 -20.29 2.88
CA ASN A 85 -13.81 -20.07 4.02
C ASN A 85 -14.17 -18.76 4.73
N LEU A 86 -15.06 -18.86 5.72
CA LEU A 86 -15.65 -17.72 6.42
C LEU A 86 -15.20 -17.70 7.88
N TYR A 87 -13.94 -17.36 8.13
CA TYR A 87 -13.43 -17.29 9.50
C TYR A 87 -14.00 -16.06 10.24
N ALA A 88 -14.46 -16.29 11.47
CA ALA A 88 -15.02 -15.22 12.30
C ALA A 88 -13.95 -14.30 12.92
N ASN A 89 -12.69 -14.74 12.95
CA ASN A 89 -11.55 -13.99 13.49
C ASN A 89 -10.22 -14.56 12.97
N SER A 90 -9.16 -13.80 13.13
CA SER A 90 -7.82 -14.19 12.68
C SER A 90 -7.23 -15.40 13.39
N THR A 91 -7.59 -15.64 14.65
CA THR A 91 -7.08 -16.80 15.40
C THR A 91 -7.52 -18.10 14.75
N SER A 92 -8.82 -18.22 14.40
CA SER A 92 -9.34 -19.40 13.73
C SER A 92 -8.78 -19.57 12.32
N ALA A 93 -8.59 -18.47 11.59
CA ALA A 93 -7.97 -18.51 10.26
C ALA A 93 -6.51 -18.99 10.34
N LEU A 94 -5.71 -18.45 11.27
CA LEU A 94 -4.32 -18.85 11.47
C LEU A 94 -4.18 -20.31 11.92
N ALA A 95 -5.11 -20.81 12.74
CA ALA A 95 -5.12 -22.20 13.18
C ALA A 95 -5.38 -23.19 12.05
N ALA A 96 -5.99 -22.76 10.95
CA ALA A 96 -6.24 -23.58 9.75
C ALA A 96 -5.02 -23.65 8.82
N LEU A 97 -4.01 -22.79 9.01
CA LEU A 97 -2.81 -22.75 8.18
C LEU A 97 -1.79 -23.81 8.62
N ASN A 98 -0.90 -24.17 7.71
CA ASN A 98 0.20 -25.10 7.96
C ASN A 98 1.55 -24.50 7.49
N GLY A 99 2.64 -25.24 7.70
CA GLY A 99 3.98 -24.74 7.35
C GLY A 99 4.23 -24.55 5.85
N SER A 100 3.45 -25.19 4.98
CA SER A 100 3.60 -25.07 3.53
C SER A 100 3.10 -23.73 2.98
N ASP A 101 2.34 -22.99 3.78
CA ASP A 101 1.85 -21.65 3.41
C ASP A 101 2.93 -20.57 3.58
N ILE A 102 4.13 -20.92 4.05
CA ILE A 102 5.23 -19.96 4.28
C ILE A 102 6.18 -19.99 3.10
N VAL A 103 6.27 -18.88 2.37
CA VAL A 103 7.29 -18.69 1.34
C VAL A 103 8.62 -18.32 1.99
N THR A 104 9.64 -19.15 1.85
CA THR A 104 10.96 -18.92 2.43
C THR A 104 11.86 -18.16 1.45
N ILE A 105 12.21 -16.92 1.79
CA ILE A 105 13.16 -16.08 1.06
C ILE A 105 14.54 -16.23 1.69
N ASP A 106 14.62 -16.03 3.00
CA ASP A 106 15.85 -16.20 3.78
C ASP A 106 15.67 -17.37 4.76
N PRO A 107 16.45 -18.45 4.65
CA PRO A 107 16.33 -19.62 5.55
C PRO A 107 16.45 -19.31 7.04
N ASN A 108 17.24 -18.30 7.39
CA ASN A 108 17.44 -17.85 8.77
C ASN A 108 16.61 -16.61 9.15
N GLY A 109 15.70 -16.18 8.27
CA GLY A 109 14.83 -15.03 8.50
C GLY A 109 13.75 -15.30 9.54
N GLU A 110 13.07 -14.27 9.94
CA GLU A 110 11.85 -14.35 10.76
C GLU A 110 10.61 -14.60 9.91
N VAL A 111 9.61 -15.25 10.49
CA VAL A 111 8.31 -15.46 9.83
C VAL A 111 7.46 -14.21 10.04
N ILE A 112 7.06 -13.61 8.92
CA ILE A 112 6.14 -12.47 8.88
C ILE A 112 4.78 -12.97 8.41
N THR A 113 3.73 -12.50 9.08
CA THR A 113 2.33 -12.73 8.71
C THR A 113 1.71 -11.40 8.28
N ALA A 114 1.29 -11.31 7.03
CA ALA A 114 0.55 -10.19 6.48
C ALA A 114 -0.95 -10.53 6.44
N PHE A 115 -1.78 -9.64 6.97
CA PHE A 115 -3.22 -9.63 6.80
C PHE A 115 -3.54 -8.56 5.79
N ILE A 116 -4.31 -8.89 4.74
CA ILE A 116 -4.53 -8.03 3.59
C ILE A 116 -6.01 -8.04 3.22
N PHE A 117 -6.55 -6.86 2.98
CA PHE A 117 -7.81 -6.65 2.28
C PHE A 117 -7.52 -5.74 1.08
N ALA A 118 -7.89 -6.18 -0.11
CA ALA A 118 -7.72 -5.38 -1.33
C ALA A 118 -9.02 -5.39 -2.15
N ASP A 119 -9.37 -4.24 -2.67
CA ASP A 119 -10.44 -4.06 -3.64
C ASP A 119 -9.81 -3.68 -4.99
N ASN A 120 -9.77 -4.56 -5.97
CA ASN A 120 -10.26 -5.95 -5.99
C ASN A 120 -9.13 -6.99 -5.80
N TYR A 121 -7.95 -6.78 -6.41
CA TYR A 121 -6.92 -7.81 -6.58
C TYR A 121 -5.54 -7.29 -6.21
N PHE A 122 -4.71 -8.19 -5.66
CA PHE A 122 -3.30 -7.88 -5.40
C PHE A 122 -2.35 -8.99 -5.81
N GLU A 123 -1.11 -8.61 -6.11
CA GLU A 123 0.07 -9.49 -6.19
C GLU A 123 1.15 -8.91 -5.28
N MET A 124 1.68 -9.69 -4.36
CA MET A 124 2.68 -9.25 -3.39
C MET A 124 4.02 -9.92 -3.61
N TYR A 125 5.06 -9.10 -3.59
CA TYR A 125 6.46 -9.49 -3.73
C TYR A 125 7.26 -8.97 -2.54
N ILE A 126 8.19 -9.80 -2.05
CA ILE A 126 9.19 -9.41 -1.05
C ILE A 126 10.57 -9.53 -1.67
N ASN A 127 11.31 -8.42 -1.75
CA ASN A 127 12.63 -8.37 -2.41
C ASN A 127 12.64 -8.98 -3.83
N GLY A 128 11.53 -8.87 -4.56
CA GLY A 128 11.34 -9.43 -5.90
C GLY A 128 10.85 -10.87 -5.95
N VAL A 129 10.75 -11.56 -4.81
CA VAL A 129 10.20 -12.93 -4.73
C VAL A 129 8.69 -12.86 -4.59
N PRO A 130 7.89 -13.53 -5.44
CA PRO A 130 6.44 -13.61 -5.31
C PRO A 130 6.06 -14.40 -4.06
N VAL A 131 5.26 -13.82 -3.16
CA VAL A 131 4.92 -14.43 -1.86
C VAL A 131 3.43 -14.68 -1.68
N GLY A 132 2.57 -14.00 -2.42
CA GLY A 132 1.13 -14.24 -2.37
C GLY A 132 0.38 -13.35 -3.36
N LYS A 133 -0.68 -13.89 -3.94
CA LYS A 133 -1.63 -13.13 -4.78
C LYS A 133 -3.04 -13.44 -4.32
N ASP A 134 -3.94 -12.51 -4.59
CA ASP A 134 -5.35 -12.71 -4.31
C ASP A 134 -5.90 -13.93 -5.05
N ASN A 135 -6.78 -14.66 -4.40
CA ASN A 135 -7.46 -15.83 -4.97
C ASN A 135 -8.86 -15.49 -5.52
N VAL A 136 -9.30 -14.23 -5.39
CA VAL A 136 -10.53 -13.70 -5.98
C VAL A 136 -10.18 -12.45 -6.79
N PRO A 137 -10.12 -12.52 -8.13
CA PRO A 137 -9.64 -11.39 -8.93
C PRO A 137 -10.64 -10.26 -9.04
N PHE A 138 -11.95 -10.56 -8.93
CA PHE A 138 -12.99 -9.55 -9.10
C PHE A 138 -14.30 -9.95 -8.44
N THR A 139 -14.91 -9.01 -7.72
CA THR A 139 -16.17 -9.12 -6.97
C THR A 139 -16.12 -10.14 -5.83
N GLN A 140 -16.99 -9.99 -4.87
CA GLN A 140 -16.98 -10.62 -3.56
C GLN A 140 -15.76 -10.16 -2.75
N PHE A 141 -16.02 -9.21 -1.87
CA PHE A 141 -15.00 -8.76 -0.94
C PHE A 141 -14.43 -9.94 -0.16
N ASN A 142 -13.15 -10.12 -0.26
CA ASN A 142 -12.40 -11.16 0.45
C ASN A 142 -11.22 -10.53 1.18
N SER A 143 -10.67 -11.27 2.11
CA SER A 143 -9.44 -10.91 2.80
C SER A 143 -8.53 -12.12 2.95
N ASN A 144 -7.24 -11.84 3.05
CA ASN A 144 -6.20 -12.83 2.86
C ASN A 144 -5.15 -12.80 3.96
N ILE A 145 -4.43 -13.93 4.07
CA ILE A 145 -3.22 -14.08 4.88
C ILE A 145 -2.09 -14.49 3.95
N VAL A 146 -0.97 -13.77 4.01
CA VAL A 146 0.27 -14.13 3.34
C VAL A 146 1.35 -14.31 4.38
N ARG A 147 2.07 -15.47 4.37
CA ARG A 147 3.18 -15.72 5.27
C ARG A 147 4.47 -15.93 4.50
N PHE A 148 5.52 -15.26 4.93
CA PHE A 148 6.84 -15.38 4.34
C PHE A 148 7.94 -15.30 5.39
N LYS A 149 9.12 -15.81 5.04
CA LYS A 149 10.29 -15.85 5.93
C LYS A 149 11.41 -15.05 5.31
N VAL A 150 11.84 -13.96 5.99
CA VAL A 150 12.79 -12.98 5.46
C VAL A 150 13.60 -12.31 6.57
N ASN A 151 14.80 -11.84 6.25
CA ASN A 151 15.58 -10.94 7.12
C ASN A 151 15.18 -9.48 6.89
N ARG A 152 15.20 -8.66 7.94
CA ARG A 152 15.12 -7.20 7.80
C ARG A 152 16.51 -6.60 7.51
N PRO A 153 16.64 -5.56 6.66
CA PRO A 153 15.56 -4.86 5.97
C PRO A 153 15.04 -5.65 4.76
N PHE A 154 13.77 -5.45 4.42
CA PHE A 154 13.17 -5.98 3.20
C PHE A 154 12.21 -4.99 2.58
N THR A 155 11.95 -5.15 1.29
CA THR A 155 11.00 -4.31 0.55
C THR A 155 9.76 -5.11 0.19
N ILE A 156 8.61 -4.55 0.52
CA ILE A 156 7.29 -4.97 0.07
C ILE A 156 7.00 -4.22 -1.23
N ALA A 157 6.62 -4.94 -2.28
CA ALA A 157 6.13 -4.37 -3.52
C ALA A 157 4.83 -5.08 -3.90
N MET A 158 3.77 -4.33 -4.18
CA MET A 158 2.47 -4.92 -4.54
C MET A 158 1.93 -4.28 -5.81
N LEU A 159 1.43 -5.12 -6.71
CA LEU A 159 0.53 -4.72 -7.78
C LEU A 159 -0.88 -4.77 -7.23
N LEU A 160 -1.62 -3.69 -7.40
CA LEU A 160 -3.02 -3.57 -7.03
C LEU A 160 -3.83 -3.30 -8.30
N VAL A 161 -4.95 -3.98 -8.47
CA VAL A 161 -5.81 -3.85 -9.65
C VAL A 161 -7.25 -3.68 -9.19
N ASP A 162 -7.85 -2.54 -9.55
CA ASP A 162 -9.30 -2.40 -9.62
C ASP A 162 -9.75 -3.06 -10.92
N TRP A 163 -10.52 -4.14 -10.82
CA TRP A 163 -10.90 -4.95 -11.97
C TRP A 163 -12.12 -4.36 -12.66
N GLU A 164 -12.24 -4.56 -13.97
CA GLU A 164 -13.29 -3.97 -14.79
C GLU A 164 -14.06 -5.04 -15.58
N GLU A 165 -15.38 -4.88 -15.73
CA GLU A 165 -16.19 -5.69 -16.66
C GLU A 165 -16.15 -5.13 -18.08
N ARG A 166 -16.00 -3.81 -18.20
CA ARG A 166 -15.92 -3.09 -19.47
C ARG A 166 -14.46 -2.80 -19.78
N LEU A 167 -13.80 -3.86 -20.23
CA LEU A 167 -12.36 -3.87 -20.47
C LEU A 167 -11.90 -2.69 -21.32
N GLY A 168 -10.89 -1.98 -20.85
CA GLY A 168 -10.26 -0.84 -21.51
C GLY A 168 -10.86 0.52 -21.19
N VAL A 169 -11.96 0.57 -20.44
CA VAL A 169 -12.59 1.83 -20.01
C VAL A 169 -12.80 1.93 -18.51
N GLY A 170 -12.21 1.02 -17.70
CA GLY A 170 -12.22 1.10 -16.25
C GLY A 170 -13.63 1.11 -15.65
N CYS A 171 -14.58 0.38 -16.24
CA CYS A 171 -15.97 0.43 -15.83
C CYS A 171 -16.52 -0.96 -15.50
N GLU A 172 -17.50 -0.94 -14.63
CA GLU A 172 -18.29 -2.09 -14.21
C GLU A 172 -19.78 -1.80 -14.33
N THR A 173 -20.62 -2.81 -14.07
CA THR A 173 -22.07 -2.67 -14.05
C THR A 173 -22.54 -2.50 -12.61
N ASN A 174 -23.18 -1.39 -12.29
CA ASN A 174 -23.71 -1.12 -10.96
C ASN A 174 -25.01 -0.30 -11.03
N GLY A 175 -26.01 -0.65 -10.22
CA GLY A 175 -27.25 0.13 -10.07
C GLY A 175 -28.02 0.36 -11.36
N GLY A 176 -27.85 -0.50 -12.38
CA GLY A 176 -28.47 -0.35 -13.71
C GLY A 176 -27.63 0.46 -14.72
N PHE A 177 -26.49 1.00 -14.30
CA PHE A 177 -25.51 1.65 -15.18
C PHE A 177 -24.52 0.60 -15.70
N THR A 178 -24.32 0.55 -17.00
CA THR A 178 -23.39 -0.39 -17.63
C THR A 178 -21.94 0.11 -17.58
N TYR A 179 -21.75 1.39 -17.42
CA TYR A 179 -20.44 2.07 -17.39
C TYR A 179 -20.33 2.90 -16.12
N HIS A 180 -20.30 2.19 -14.99
CA HIS A 180 -20.02 2.74 -13.67
C HIS A 180 -18.53 2.62 -13.37
N SER A 181 -17.89 3.69 -12.90
CA SER A 181 -16.52 3.58 -12.41
C SER A 181 -16.52 2.77 -11.11
N GLY A 182 -15.63 1.80 -10.99
CA GLY A 182 -15.37 1.11 -9.76
C GLY A 182 -14.64 1.99 -8.74
N ASP A 183 -14.16 1.38 -7.68
CA ASP A 183 -13.20 1.98 -6.77
C ASP A 183 -12.23 0.91 -6.28
N GLY A 184 -10.98 1.32 -6.05
CA GLY A 184 -9.96 0.44 -5.50
C GLY A 184 -9.77 0.68 -4.02
N GLY A 185 -8.74 0.11 -3.46
CA GLY A 185 -8.34 0.32 -2.07
C GLY A 185 -7.63 -0.89 -1.49
N MET A 186 -6.60 -0.65 -0.69
CA MET A 186 -5.89 -1.73 -0.01
C MET A 186 -5.52 -1.32 1.40
N VAL A 187 -5.76 -2.22 2.35
CA VAL A 187 -5.26 -2.12 3.72
C VAL A 187 -4.51 -3.39 4.08
N ALA A 188 -3.38 -3.25 4.77
CA ALA A 188 -2.59 -4.39 5.22
C ALA A 188 -1.88 -4.12 6.55
N VAL A 189 -1.74 -5.18 7.34
CA VAL A 189 -0.98 -5.20 8.60
C VAL A 189 -0.01 -6.37 8.57
N PHE A 190 1.26 -6.10 8.84
CA PHE A 190 2.35 -7.07 8.86
C PHE A 190 2.83 -7.28 10.29
N LYS A 191 2.82 -8.53 10.76
CA LYS A 191 3.21 -8.90 12.10
C LYS A 191 4.36 -9.89 12.08
N ASP A 192 5.30 -9.74 13.00
CA ASP A 192 6.37 -10.72 13.23
C ASP A 192 5.88 -11.93 14.05
N ALA A 193 6.78 -12.89 14.32
CA ALA A 193 6.47 -14.09 15.09
C ALA A 193 6.06 -13.81 16.55
N SER A 194 6.39 -12.63 17.07
CA SER A 194 5.96 -12.16 18.40
C SER A 194 4.62 -11.42 18.36
N ASN A 195 3.92 -11.43 17.20
CA ASN A 195 2.68 -10.69 16.95
C ASN A 195 2.85 -9.16 17.02
N THR A 196 4.10 -8.66 16.94
CA THR A 196 4.38 -7.22 16.87
C THR A 196 4.14 -6.72 15.44
N ILE A 197 3.44 -5.59 15.31
CA ILE A 197 3.26 -4.95 14.01
C ILE A 197 4.59 -4.33 13.57
N ILE A 198 5.10 -4.77 12.43
CA ILE A 198 6.35 -4.30 11.85
C ILE A 198 6.16 -3.37 10.65
N ALA A 199 5.00 -3.45 10.04
CA ALA A 199 4.54 -2.53 9.02
C ALA A 199 3.00 -2.55 8.96
N LYS A 200 2.43 -1.44 8.54
CA LYS A 200 1.01 -1.31 8.18
C LYS A 200 0.86 -0.31 7.05
N THR A 201 -0.26 -0.33 6.38
CA THR A 201 -0.56 0.68 5.36
C THR A 201 -0.78 2.05 5.99
N GLY A 202 -0.24 3.07 5.32
CA GLY A 202 -0.24 4.45 5.74
C GLY A 202 0.42 5.37 4.72
N SER A 203 0.52 6.65 5.02
CA SER A 203 1.09 7.68 4.13
C SER A 203 2.59 7.53 3.85
N ASP A 204 3.28 6.67 4.59
CA ASP A 204 4.70 6.37 4.44
C ASP A 204 4.99 5.28 3.38
N TRP A 205 3.95 4.80 2.69
CA TRP A 205 4.05 3.98 1.49
C TRP A 205 4.20 4.86 0.25
N LYS A 206 4.80 4.30 -0.79
CA LYS A 206 4.79 4.86 -2.14
C LYS A 206 3.63 4.25 -2.92
N ALA A 207 2.99 5.05 -3.79
CA ALA A 207 1.95 4.58 -4.70
C ALA A 207 2.07 5.26 -6.05
N GLN A 208 2.16 4.46 -7.13
CA GLN A 208 2.26 4.96 -8.49
C GLN A 208 1.20 4.32 -9.38
N THR A 209 0.51 5.14 -10.14
CA THR A 209 -0.54 4.74 -11.09
C THR A 209 0.07 4.27 -12.40
N PHE A 210 -0.49 3.21 -13.01
CA PHE A 210 -0.07 2.69 -14.31
C PHE A 210 -1.22 2.57 -15.32
N TYR A 211 -2.47 2.60 -14.87
CA TYR A 211 -3.65 2.68 -15.72
C TYR A 211 -4.72 3.54 -15.06
N THR A 212 -5.26 4.50 -15.82
CA THR A 212 -6.34 5.39 -15.38
C THR A 212 -7.45 5.40 -16.41
N ALA A 213 -8.65 5.03 -16.01
CA ALA A 213 -9.90 5.03 -16.80
C ALA A 213 -11.12 4.95 -15.85
N PRO A 214 -12.29 5.41 -16.26
CA PRO A 214 -12.63 6.10 -17.52
C PRO A 214 -12.20 7.58 -17.53
N ILE A 215 -11.67 8.05 -18.64
CA ILE A 215 -11.42 9.46 -18.88
C ILE A 215 -12.37 9.97 -19.95
N MET A 216 -13.24 10.92 -19.61
CA MET A 216 -14.20 11.50 -20.57
C MET A 216 -13.62 12.63 -21.39
N ASN A 217 -12.63 13.35 -20.83
CA ASN A 217 -12.03 14.51 -21.47
C ASN A 217 -10.51 14.51 -21.22
N LEU A 218 -9.74 14.40 -22.29
CA LEU A 218 -8.29 14.35 -22.25
C LEU A 218 -7.59 15.64 -21.76
N THR A 219 -8.35 16.70 -21.45
CA THR A 219 -7.79 17.90 -20.81
C THR A 219 -7.78 17.82 -19.28
N CYS A 220 -8.49 16.85 -18.68
CA CYS A 220 -8.58 16.77 -17.22
C CYS A 220 -7.38 16.07 -16.56
N PRO A 221 -6.72 15.03 -17.15
CA PRO A 221 -5.56 14.42 -16.53
C PRO A 221 -4.32 15.30 -16.71
N SER A 222 -3.41 15.21 -15.76
CA SER A 222 -2.14 15.93 -15.81
C SER A 222 -1.01 15.11 -15.17
N GLU A 223 0.23 15.44 -15.53
CA GLU A 223 1.42 14.90 -14.90
C GLU A 223 2.23 16.02 -14.25
N VAL A 224 2.63 15.84 -12.98
CA VAL A 224 3.46 16.79 -12.24
C VAL A 224 4.63 16.01 -11.62
N GLY A 225 5.81 16.19 -12.17
CA GLY A 225 6.95 15.33 -11.87
C GLY A 225 6.63 13.89 -12.29
N THR A 226 6.66 12.96 -11.33
CA THR A 226 6.27 11.57 -11.54
C THR A 226 4.80 11.28 -11.19
N SER A 227 4.10 12.25 -10.62
CA SER A 227 2.69 12.08 -10.22
C SER A 227 1.77 12.14 -11.43
N ARG A 228 0.91 11.14 -11.58
CA ARG A 228 -0.13 11.01 -12.60
C ARG A 228 -1.47 11.35 -11.96
N LEU A 229 -2.09 12.44 -12.39
CA LEU A 229 -3.21 13.05 -11.68
C LEU A 229 -4.46 13.03 -12.53
N SER A 230 -5.53 12.45 -12.00
CA SER A 230 -6.87 12.39 -12.57
C SER A 230 -7.94 13.05 -11.69
N SER A 231 -7.54 13.77 -10.63
CA SER A 231 -8.46 14.37 -9.65
C SER A 231 -9.42 15.41 -10.24
N ASN A 232 -9.08 15.99 -11.39
CA ASN A 232 -9.96 16.93 -12.11
C ASN A 232 -10.86 16.25 -13.13
N CYS A 233 -10.76 14.92 -13.27
CA CYS A 233 -11.57 14.15 -14.19
C CYS A 233 -12.90 13.76 -13.56
N SER A 234 -13.93 13.64 -14.38
CA SER A 234 -15.24 13.19 -13.93
C SER A 234 -15.25 11.68 -13.74
N SER A 235 -15.82 11.21 -12.65
CA SER A 235 -16.14 9.80 -12.39
C SER A 235 -17.63 9.50 -12.56
N ALA A 236 -18.39 10.38 -13.22
CA ALA A 236 -19.82 10.19 -13.43
C ALA A 236 -20.09 9.02 -14.38
N ASP A 237 -21.19 8.31 -14.12
CA ASP A 237 -21.65 7.22 -14.97
C ASP A 237 -22.01 7.69 -16.38
N SER A 238 -21.84 6.79 -17.35
CA SER A 238 -22.26 7.00 -18.74
C SER A 238 -22.99 5.77 -19.24
N ASN A 239 -23.85 5.97 -20.24
CA ASN A 239 -24.56 4.87 -20.91
C ASN A 239 -23.79 4.33 -22.12
N THR A 240 -22.59 4.82 -22.41
CA THR A 240 -21.77 4.38 -23.53
C THR A 240 -20.27 4.50 -23.17
N GLY A 241 -19.52 3.45 -23.40
CA GLY A 241 -18.07 3.43 -23.18
C GLY A 241 -17.23 3.85 -24.39
N THR A 242 -17.84 4.08 -25.56
CA THR A 242 -17.10 4.34 -26.80
C THR A 242 -16.39 5.70 -26.82
N SER A 243 -16.85 6.64 -26.01
CA SER A 243 -16.24 7.97 -25.85
C SER A 243 -15.22 8.05 -24.73
N TYR A 244 -15.05 6.99 -23.96
CA TYR A 244 -14.08 6.96 -22.86
C TYR A 244 -12.68 6.66 -23.38
N TYR A 245 -11.72 7.30 -22.70
CA TYR A 245 -10.30 7.09 -22.92
C TYR A 245 -9.69 6.38 -21.72
N GLY A 246 -8.60 5.65 -21.94
CA GLY A 246 -7.70 5.13 -20.95
C GLY A 246 -6.31 5.75 -21.12
N LEU A 247 -5.62 5.95 -20.01
CA LEU A 247 -4.21 6.37 -19.97
C LEU A 247 -3.38 5.25 -19.38
N HIS A 248 -2.33 4.86 -20.08
CA HIS A 248 -1.48 3.75 -19.68
C HIS A 248 0.00 4.15 -19.63
N TRP A 249 0.72 3.62 -18.65
CA TRP A 249 2.16 3.80 -18.50
C TRP A 249 2.84 2.45 -18.29
N ALA A 250 3.99 2.27 -18.91
CA ALA A 250 4.75 1.04 -18.73
C ALA A 250 5.28 0.91 -17.29
N ARG A 251 5.09 -0.25 -16.68
CA ARG A 251 5.72 -0.58 -15.40
C ARG A 251 7.24 -0.74 -15.59
N PRO A 252 8.07 -0.21 -14.69
CA PRO A 252 9.50 -0.52 -14.68
C PRO A 252 9.71 -2.04 -14.53
N THR A 253 10.64 -2.63 -15.28
CA THR A 253 10.84 -4.09 -15.27
C THR A 253 11.32 -4.65 -13.93
N ASN A 254 11.96 -3.82 -13.11
CA ASN A 254 12.54 -4.19 -11.82
C ASN A 254 11.76 -3.62 -10.60
N TRP A 255 10.51 -3.20 -10.79
CA TRP A 255 9.71 -2.56 -9.74
C TRP A 255 9.51 -3.44 -8.49
N THR A 256 9.62 -4.77 -8.61
CA THR A 256 9.51 -5.71 -7.50
C THR A 256 10.78 -5.82 -6.66
N GLN A 257 11.92 -5.39 -7.18
CA GLN A 257 13.23 -5.58 -6.56
C GLN A 257 13.48 -4.60 -5.41
N ALA A 258 14.21 -5.04 -4.37
CA ALA A 258 14.63 -4.19 -3.27
C ALA A 258 15.54 -3.02 -3.73
N THR A 259 16.28 -3.21 -4.81
CA THR A 259 17.20 -2.20 -5.38
C THR A 259 16.52 -1.18 -6.29
N PHE A 260 15.21 -1.32 -6.55
CA PHE A 260 14.48 -0.33 -7.34
C PHE A 260 14.35 0.98 -6.57
N ASP A 261 14.73 2.07 -7.19
CA ASP A 261 14.60 3.42 -6.62
C ASP A 261 13.19 3.98 -6.85
N ASP A 262 12.38 3.98 -5.80
CA ASP A 262 11.04 4.55 -5.77
C ASP A 262 10.99 5.94 -5.10
N SER A 263 12.14 6.56 -4.84
CA SER A 263 12.23 7.84 -4.13
C SER A 263 11.42 8.95 -4.82
N SER A 264 11.37 8.93 -6.15
CA SER A 264 10.60 9.89 -6.96
C SER A 264 9.09 9.60 -7.02
N TRP A 265 8.63 8.42 -6.57
CA TRP A 265 7.21 8.07 -6.59
C TRP A 265 6.43 8.85 -5.53
N PRO A 266 5.16 9.19 -5.81
CA PRO A 266 4.30 9.85 -4.84
C PRO A 266 4.13 9.01 -3.57
N ALA A 267 3.89 9.68 -2.45
CA ALA A 267 3.35 9.01 -1.27
C ALA A 267 1.92 8.51 -1.56
N ALA A 268 1.57 7.38 -0.96
CA ALA A 268 0.21 6.85 -1.01
C ALA A 268 -0.79 7.86 -0.43
N SER A 269 -1.98 7.89 -1.00
CA SER A 269 -3.11 8.63 -0.46
C SER A 269 -3.87 7.74 0.51
N LEU A 270 -4.42 8.36 1.56
CA LEU A 270 -5.21 7.68 2.58
C LEU A 270 -6.69 7.85 2.27
N TYR A 271 -7.46 6.78 2.48
CA TYR A 271 -8.90 6.76 2.27
C TYR A 271 -9.62 6.21 3.50
N ALA A 272 -10.78 6.77 3.80
CA ALA A 272 -11.62 6.27 4.89
C ALA A 272 -12.35 4.99 4.49
N ASN A 273 -12.69 4.14 5.47
CA ASN A 273 -13.46 2.91 5.27
C ASN A 273 -14.75 3.15 4.47
N ALA A 274 -15.45 4.26 4.77
CA ALA A 274 -16.69 4.64 4.07
C ALA A 274 -16.45 4.98 2.59
N THR A 275 -15.26 5.42 2.21
CA THR A 275 -14.91 5.67 0.79
C THR A 275 -14.76 4.37 0.03
N ILE A 276 -14.19 3.34 0.67
CA ILE A 276 -13.99 2.00 0.09
C ILE A 276 -15.27 1.13 0.23
N GLY A 277 -16.24 1.57 1.04
CA GLY A 277 -17.51 0.86 1.19
C GLY A 277 -17.46 -0.42 2.02
N VAL A 278 -16.48 -0.55 2.94
CA VAL A 278 -16.24 -1.80 3.70
C VAL A 278 -17.00 -1.90 5.02
N ASP A 279 -17.70 -0.86 5.46
CA ASP A 279 -18.35 -0.79 6.77
C ASP A 279 -19.42 -1.87 7.02
N ASN A 280 -19.89 -2.54 5.98
CA ASN A 280 -20.85 -3.64 6.03
C ASN A 280 -20.34 -4.93 5.37
N LYS A 281 -19.05 -5.07 5.16
CA LYS A 281 -18.43 -6.23 4.51
C LYS A 281 -17.79 -7.15 5.54
N PRO A 282 -18.29 -8.38 5.75
CA PRO A 282 -17.70 -9.31 6.74
C PRO A 282 -16.22 -9.61 6.53
N ALA A 283 -15.75 -9.59 5.29
CA ALA A 283 -14.33 -9.73 4.96
C ALA A 283 -13.44 -8.64 5.59
N TYR A 284 -14.01 -7.53 5.99
CA TYR A 284 -13.35 -6.45 6.71
C TYR A 284 -13.81 -6.35 8.17
N THR A 285 -15.15 -6.27 8.40
CA THR A 285 -15.71 -5.96 9.72
C THR A 285 -15.45 -7.05 10.77
N ASN A 286 -15.25 -8.30 10.36
CA ASN A 286 -14.83 -9.38 11.26
C ASN A 286 -13.37 -9.23 11.75
N PHE A 287 -12.59 -8.33 11.14
CA PHE A 287 -11.14 -8.20 11.37
C PHE A 287 -10.72 -6.78 11.74
N THR A 288 -11.65 -5.95 12.22
CA THR A 288 -11.37 -4.58 12.70
C THR A 288 -10.32 -4.54 13.82
N THR A 289 -10.21 -5.61 14.63
CA THR A 289 -9.14 -5.77 15.63
C THR A 289 -7.73 -5.89 15.00
N ILE A 290 -7.65 -6.11 13.68
CA ILE A 290 -6.40 -6.11 12.93
C ILE A 290 -6.25 -4.77 12.19
N PHE A 291 -7.27 -4.38 11.43
CA PHE A 291 -7.18 -3.25 10.52
C PHE A 291 -7.45 -1.90 11.20
N ASP A 292 -8.43 -1.84 12.11
CA ASP A 292 -8.87 -0.62 12.81
C ASP A 292 -8.49 -0.64 14.31
N ASP A 293 -7.40 -1.30 14.70
CA ASP A 293 -6.93 -1.28 16.09
C ASP A 293 -6.64 0.18 16.50
N PRO A 294 -7.32 0.74 17.52
CA PRO A 294 -7.14 2.15 17.89
C PRO A 294 -5.72 2.56 18.26
N THR A 295 -4.88 1.59 18.62
CA THR A 295 -3.46 1.82 18.93
C THR A 295 -2.57 1.68 17.70
N ASN A 296 -3.07 1.05 16.65
CA ASN A 296 -2.31 0.67 15.47
C ASN A 296 -3.15 0.71 14.19
N ASP A 297 -4.04 1.67 14.08
CA ASP A 297 -4.95 1.87 12.97
C ASP A 297 -4.23 1.86 11.61
N ALA A 298 -4.53 0.86 10.77
CA ALA A 298 -4.03 0.78 9.41
C ALA A 298 -5.01 1.52 8.49
N GLN A 299 -4.47 2.35 7.60
CA GLN A 299 -5.30 3.16 6.71
C GLN A 299 -5.41 2.50 5.33
N PHE A 300 -6.57 2.59 4.70
CA PHE A 300 -6.66 2.28 3.28
C PHE A 300 -5.77 3.20 2.47
N ILE A 301 -4.99 2.61 1.58
CA ILE A 301 -4.10 3.34 0.68
C ILE A 301 -4.42 3.05 -0.78
N TRP A 302 -4.15 4.04 -1.62
CA TRP A 302 -4.21 3.96 -3.07
C TRP A 302 -3.33 5.07 -3.68
N SER A 303 -3.43 5.27 -4.98
CA SER A 303 -2.92 6.44 -5.69
C SER A 303 -3.66 7.73 -5.28
N LYS A 304 -3.54 8.79 -6.08
CA LYS A 304 -4.25 10.07 -5.86
C LYS A 304 -5.74 9.99 -6.19
N ASN A 305 -6.19 8.97 -6.91
CA ASN A 305 -7.60 8.79 -7.27
C ASN A 305 -8.00 7.32 -7.14
N VAL A 306 -8.81 7.01 -6.13
CA VAL A 306 -9.24 5.65 -5.82
C VAL A 306 -10.29 5.13 -6.81
N VAL A 307 -10.95 6.02 -7.57
CA VAL A 307 -12.04 5.69 -8.49
C VAL A 307 -11.56 5.50 -9.93
N LEU A 308 -10.57 6.27 -10.38
CA LEU A 308 -10.16 6.26 -11.79
C LEU A 308 -8.82 5.56 -12.03
N ASP A 309 -8.01 5.32 -11.00
CA ASP A 309 -6.71 4.70 -11.14
C ASP A 309 -6.82 3.19 -10.89
N ASN A 310 -6.89 2.40 -11.97
CA ASN A 310 -7.24 0.97 -11.93
C ASN A 310 -6.04 0.03 -11.82
N GLU A 311 -4.83 0.50 -12.13
CA GLU A 311 -3.59 -0.25 -11.92
C GLU A 311 -2.62 0.60 -11.12
N VAL A 312 -2.34 0.17 -9.89
CA VAL A 312 -1.48 0.90 -8.96
C VAL A 312 -0.40 -0.04 -8.43
N ILE A 313 0.83 0.44 -8.34
CA ILE A 313 1.90 -0.25 -7.63
C ILE A 313 2.18 0.50 -6.34
N VAL A 314 2.16 -0.22 -5.22
CA VAL A 314 2.55 0.32 -3.92
C VAL A 314 3.83 -0.34 -3.44
N ARG A 315 4.65 0.43 -2.71
CA ARG A 315 5.94 -0.05 -2.21
C ARG A 315 6.22 0.49 -0.81
N LYS A 316 6.91 -0.34 0.00
CA LYS A 316 7.37 0.01 1.33
C LYS A 316 8.63 -0.75 1.68
N THR A 317 9.67 -0.06 2.13
CA THR A 317 10.83 -0.69 2.76
C THR A 317 10.59 -0.80 4.26
N VAL A 318 10.67 -2.01 4.78
CA VAL A 318 10.66 -2.32 6.21
C VAL A 318 12.10 -2.38 6.68
N SER A 319 12.50 -1.37 7.45
CA SER A 319 13.86 -1.30 7.99
C SER A 319 14.08 -2.26 9.16
N SER A 320 15.33 -2.50 9.52
CA SER A 320 15.68 -3.25 10.74
C SER A 320 15.21 -2.56 12.04
N LEU A 321 14.99 -1.25 11.95
CA LEU A 321 14.29 -0.41 12.93
C LEU A 321 13.07 0.15 12.21
N SER A 322 11.89 -0.43 12.37
CA SER A 322 10.70 0.20 11.83
C SER A 322 10.45 1.50 12.60
N VAL A 323 10.01 2.54 11.91
CA VAL A 323 9.50 3.78 12.55
C VAL A 323 8.39 3.41 13.56
N TYR A 324 7.71 2.32 13.29
CA TYR A 324 6.67 1.75 14.13
C TYR A 324 7.19 1.20 15.44
N ASP A 325 8.31 0.46 15.41
CA ASP A 325 9.00 0.01 16.63
C ASP A 325 9.50 1.20 17.43
N PHE A 326 9.97 2.26 16.75
CA PHE A 326 10.46 3.48 17.41
C PHE A 326 9.32 4.25 18.11
N GLU A 327 8.18 4.45 17.50
CA GLU A 327 7.03 5.12 18.14
C GLU A 327 6.46 4.28 19.29
N ASN A 328 6.36 2.96 19.11
CA ASN A 328 5.90 2.04 20.12
C ASN A 328 6.88 1.97 21.30
N VAL A 329 8.19 1.84 21.03
CA VAL A 329 9.26 1.91 22.03
C VAL A 329 9.25 3.27 22.70
N ASN A 330 9.13 4.36 21.92
CA ASN A 330 9.12 5.73 22.40
C ASN A 330 7.96 6.00 23.38
N SER A 331 6.80 5.42 23.19
CA SER A 331 5.64 5.58 24.09
C SER A 331 5.72 4.75 25.36
N LYS A 332 6.42 3.61 25.32
CA LYS A 332 6.45 2.60 26.42
C LYS A 332 7.66 2.73 27.35
N ILE A 333 8.71 3.49 26.98
CA ILE A 333 9.84 3.73 27.84
C ILE A 333 9.79 5.17 28.38
N LYS A 334 9.68 5.31 29.69
CA LYS A 334 9.55 6.60 30.38
C LYS A 334 10.65 6.76 31.41
N ILE A 335 10.99 8.02 31.72
CA ILE A 335 11.89 8.38 32.81
C ILE A 335 11.19 9.35 33.78
N TYR A 336 11.27 9.08 35.08
CA TYR A 336 10.72 9.97 36.10
C TYR A 336 11.43 9.78 37.46
N PRO A 337 11.45 10.79 38.37
CA PRO A 337 10.92 12.11 38.16
C PRO A 337 11.72 12.91 37.12
N ASN A 338 11.06 13.80 36.41
CA ASN A 338 11.69 14.79 35.57
C ASN A 338 11.03 16.14 35.80
N PRO A 339 11.69 17.07 36.54
CA PRO A 339 13.10 17.13 36.91
C PRO A 339 13.56 16.08 37.95
N ALA A 340 14.78 15.60 37.76
CA ALA A 340 15.50 14.70 38.68
C ALA A 340 16.51 15.43 39.56
N LYS A 341 17.00 14.80 40.61
CA LYS A 341 18.10 15.32 41.42
C LYS A 341 19.43 14.58 41.13
N ASN A 342 19.53 13.32 41.50
CA ASN A 342 20.71 12.47 41.29
C ASN A 342 20.36 11.06 40.77
N GLN A 343 19.08 10.80 40.52
CA GLN A 343 18.56 9.54 40.00
C GLN A 343 17.24 9.73 39.29
N PHE A 344 16.87 8.76 38.42
CA PHE A 344 15.53 8.64 37.85
C PHE A 344 15.14 7.17 37.76
N ILE A 345 13.84 6.92 37.70
CA ILE A 345 13.26 5.62 37.40
C ILE A 345 13.14 5.49 35.90
N LEU A 346 13.66 4.37 35.37
CA LEU A 346 13.44 3.95 34.00
C LEU A 346 12.29 2.96 34.00
N ASP A 347 11.15 3.42 33.50
CA ASP A 347 9.92 2.64 33.43
C ASP A 347 9.78 2.03 32.04
N TYR A 348 9.88 0.70 31.96
CA TYR A 348 9.77 -0.07 30.74
C TYR A 348 9.45 -1.53 31.07
N ASP A 349 8.90 -2.25 30.10
CA ASP A 349 8.66 -3.70 30.23
C ASP A 349 9.92 -4.49 29.84
N ALA A 350 10.62 -5.03 30.83
CA ALA A 350 11.85 -5.80 30.63
C ALA A 350 11.63 -7.15 29.90
N ALA A 351 10.39 -7.64 29.85
CA ALA A 351 10.06 -8.82 29.04
C ALA A 351 10.00 -8.49 27.53
N ILE A 352 9.76 -7.22 27.20
CA ILE A 352 9.66 -6.74 25.81
C ILE A 352 10.94 -6.06 25.34
N PHE A 353 11.58 -5.26 26.21
CA PHE A 353 12.72 -4.42 25.85
C PHE A 353 13.99 -4.82 26.59
N GLN A 354 14.98 -5.28 25.85
CA GLN A 354 16.31 -5.55 26.39
C GLN A 354 17.18 -4.31 26.21
N ILE A 355 17.37 -3.55 27.30
CA ILE A 355 18.21 -2.35 27.30
C ILE A 355 19.61 -2.75 27.72
N ASN A 356 20.63 -2.37 26.95
CA ASN A 356 22.02 -2.76 27.16
C ASN A 356 22.87 -1.65 27.78
N LYS A 357 22.48 -0.38 27.51
CA LYS A 357 23.29 0.77 27.95
C LYS A 357 22.42 2.01 28.13
N ILE A 358 22.79 2.81 29.12
CA ILE A 358 22.24 4.16 29.31
C ILE A 358 23.41 5.15 29.34
N GLN A 359 23.26 6.25 28.60
CA GLN A 359 24.17 7.38 28.59
C GLN A 359 23.42 8.66 28.93
N ILE A 360 24.04 9.54 29.73
CA ILE A 360 23.56 10.91 29.92
C ILE A 360 24.57 11.83 29.25
N ILE A 361 24.11 12.66 28.34
CA ILE A 361 24.92 13.64 27.62
C ILE A 361 24.40 15.06 27.89
N ASN A 362 25.29 16.02 27.92
CA ASN A 362 24.92 17.45 28.04
C ASN A 362 24.44 18.01 26.68
N THR A 363 24.06 19.28 26.65
CA THR A 363 23.60 19.98 25.45
C THR A 363 24.70 20.18 24.39
N LEU A 364 25.97 19.98 24.72
CA LEU A 364 27.11 20.04 23.81
C LEU A 364 27.47 18.66 23.22
N GLY A 365 26.76 17.59 23.66
CA GLY A 365 27.02 16.23 23.25
C GLY A 365 28.10 15.49 24.06
N GLU A 366 28.62 16.09 25.14
CA GLU A 366 29.62 15.47 26.00
C GLU A 366 28.98 14.43 26.90
N LEU A 367 29.61 13.25 27.00
CA LEU A 367 29.20 12.17 27.88
C LEU A 367 29.45 12.52 29.34
N ILE A 368 28.39 12.56 30.14
CA ILE A 368 28.44 12.89 31.57
C ILE A 368 28.36 11.63 32.43
N PHE A 369 27.58 10.64 32.03
CA PHE A 369 27.37 9.39 32.74
C PHE A 369 27.09 8.26 31.75
N GLU A 370 27.59 7.06 32.06
CA GLU A 370 27.30 5.83 31.32
C GLU A 370 27.17 4.65 32.28
N THR A 371 26.21 3.74 31.98
CA THR A 371 26.08 2.47 32.69
C THR A 371 25.54 1.37 31.76
N ASN A 372 26.09 0.16 31.91
CA ASN A 372 25.60 -1.09 31.35
C ASN A 372 24.84 -1.93 32.41
N ALA A 373 24.86 -1.51 33.67
CA ALA A 373 24.10 -2.13 34.75
C ALA A 373 22.68 -1.54 34.76
N ILE A 374 21.79 -2.18 33.98
CA ILE A 374 20.43 -1.69 33.80
C ILE A 374 19.55 -2.18 34.96
N SER A 375 18.99 -1.23 35.68
CA SER A 375 17.94 -1.46 36.68
C SER A 375 16.83 -0.42 36.51
N ASN A 376 15.71 -0.63 37.15
CA ASN A 376 14.61 0.36 37.09
C ASN A 376 15.00 1.69 37.74
N ASN A 377 16.01 1.71 38.64
CA ASN A 377 16.49 2.93 39.28
C ASN A 377 17.91 3.24 38.79
N ILE A 378 18.07 4.31 38.02
CA ILE A 378 19.34 4.77 37.48
C ILE A 378 19.86 5.92 38.36
N THR A 379 20.94 5.65 39.12
CA THR A 379 21.61 6.65 39.93
C THR A 379 22.84 7.17 39.17
N PHE A 380 22.87 8.46 38.86
CA PHE A 380 23.93 9.10 38.07
C PHE A 380 24.80 10.05 38.89
N GLY A 381 24.53 10.16 40.21
CA GLY A 381 25.31 11.00 41.12
C GLY A 381 24.96 12.49 41.01
N GLU A 382 25.86 13.32 41.58
CA GLU A 382 25.70 14.77 41.54
C GLU A 382 26.29 15.33 40.24
N ILE A 383 25.46 15.96 39.43
CA ILE A 383 25.84 16.71 38.22
C ILE A 383 25.24 18.10 38.30
N GLN A 384 25.75 19.04 37.52
CA GLN A 384 25.25 20.42 37.54
C GLN A 384 23.77 20.50 37.15
N SER A 385 23.04 21.40 37.81
CA SER A 385 21.68 21.68 37.41
C SER A 385 21.61 22.16 35.94
N GLY A 386 20.74 21.56 35.17
CA GLY A 386 20.64 21.88 33.74
C GLY A 386 19.82 20.91 32.94
N MET A 387 19.87 21.06 31.61
CA MET A 387 19.23 20.18 30.66
C MET A 387 20.23 19.17 30.09
N TYR A 388 19.83 17.91 30.11
CA TYR A 388 20.58 16.76 29.61
C TYR A 388 19.69 15.90 28.68
N PHE A 389 20.34 14.99 27.98
CA PHE A 389 19.67 13.97 27.18
C PHE A 389 20.10 12.57 27.67
N VAL A 390 19.12 11.73 27.94
CA VAL A 390 19.33 10.32 28.30
C VAL A 390 19.18 9.49 27.05
N LYS A 391 20.27 8.88 26.56
CA LYS A 391 20.26 7.89 25.49
C LYS A 391 20.04 6.52 26.11
N ILE A 392 19.05 5.81 25.64
CA ILE A 392 18.69 4.46 26.06
C ILE A 392 18.95 3.55 24.87
N ILE A 393 19.92 2.65 25.01
CA ILE A 393 20.50 1.87 23.91
C ILE A 393 20.21 0.39 24.12
N SER A 394 19.70 -0.24 23.09
CA SER A 394 19.43 -1.68 22.95
C SER A 394 20.13 -2.19 21.69
N ASP A 395 20.18 -3.51 21.50
CA ASP A 395 20.62 -4.10 20.23
C ASP A 395 19.66 -3.76 19.06
N LYS A 396 18.42 -3.40 19.38
CA LYS A 396 17.35 -3.18 18.39
C LYS A 396 16.95 -1.72 18.21
N PHE A 397 17.29 -0.83 19.15
CA PHE A 397 16.88 0.58 19.10
C PHE A 397 17.81 1.49 19.92
N GLU A 398 17.82 2.77 19.58
CA GLU A 398 18.35 3.86 20.41
C GLU A 398 17.26 4.94 20.51
N ILE A 399 16.90 5.32 21.75
CA ILE A 399 15.96 6.41 22.00
C ILE A 399 16.58 7.45 22.92
N THR A 400 16.13 8.69 22.78
CA THR A 400 16.60 9.81 23.59
C THR A 400 15.45 10.41 24.39
N ARG A 401 15.71 10.72 25.67
CA ARG A 401 14.78 11.40 26.56
C ARG A 401 15.42 12.69 27.10
N LYS A 402 14.63 13.75 27.16
CA LYS A 402 15.04 14.97 27.83
C LYS A 402 15.02 14.76 29.35
N LEU A 403 16.11 15.10 30.04
CA LEU A 403 16.25 15.10 31.49
C LEU A 403 16.56 16.50 31.98
N ILE A 404 15.82 17.00 32.94
CA ILE A 404 16.10 18.21 33.66
C ILE A 404 16.66 17.82 35.03
N VAL A 405 17.85 18.33 35.41
CA VAL A 405 18.49 18.12 36.72
C VAL A 405 18.36 19.41 37.51
N LYS A 406 17.99 19.28 38.81
CA LYS A 406 17.82 20.39 39.77
C LYS A 406 18.82 20.27 40.94
#